data_38d16974c13fb859df99f030aeb2b125
#
_entry.id   38d16974c13fb859df99f030aeb2b125
#
_cell.length_a   1.000
_cell.length_b   1.000
_cell.length_c   1.000
_cell.angle_alpha   90.00
_cell.angle_beta   90.00
_cell.angle_gamma   90.00
#
_symmetry.space_group_name_H-M   'P 1'
#
loop_
_entity.id
_entity.type
_entity.pdbx_description
1 polymer ?
#
loop_
_entity_poly.entity_id
_entity_poly.type
_entity_poly.pdbx_seq_one_letter_code
_entity_poly.pdbx_strand_id
1 'polypeptide(L)'
;MSLKLAAVAAVAAILTAGAAQAEIIHFSATLTGADEVPANSSQGKGVLSAELETQQHTLAFRVSYTGLSGPPTMAHFHGPAAPGANAPPVVVVSDPTSPIGGATQLTDAQAADLLAGTWYFNVHTQANPGGEIRGQLKREN
;
A
#
# COMPACT_ATOMS: atom_id res chain seq x y z
N MET A 1 6.85 77.02 2.75
CA MET A 1 5.89 75.90 2.73
C MET A 1 6.61 74.66 2.17
N SER A 2 7.06 73.77 3.04
CA SER A 2 7.85 72.58 2.63
C SER A 2 6.97 71.36 2.62
N LEU A 3 6.75 70.79 1.42
CA LEU A 3 6.02 69.56 1.24
C LEU A 3 6.96 68.39 1.57
N LYS A 4 6.64 67.63 2.61
CA LYS A 4 7.33 66.36 2.92
C LYS A 4 6.65 65.26 2.15
N LEU A 5 7.33 64.68 1.13
CA LEU A 5 6.92 63.45 0.50
C LEU A 5 7.22 62.27 1.43
N ALA A 6 6.19 61.55 1.86
CA ALA A 6 6.34 60.31 2.58
C ALA A 6 6.40 59.17 1.54
N ALA A 7 7.54 58.50 1.44
CA ALA A 7 7.69 57.31 0.61
C ALA A 7 7.12 56.11 1.37
N VAL A 8 6.05 55.51 0.83
CA VAL A 8 5.51 54.25 1.33
C VAL A 8 6.25 53.11 0.63
N ALA A 9 7.11 52.44 1.36
CA ALA A 9 7.76 51.21 0.88
C ALA A 9 6.78 50.02 1.00
N ALA A 10 6.30 49.54 -0.11
CA ALA A 10 5.51 48.29 -0.16
C ALA A 10 6.46 47.10 -0.07
N VAL A 11 6.43 46.38 1.03
CA VAL A 11 7.13 45.09 1.18
C VAL A 11 6.28 44.03 0.53
N ALA A 12 6.70 43.56 -0.64
CA ALA A 12 6.10 42.38 -1.30
C ALA A 12 6.59 41.10 -0.60
N ALA A 13 5.71 40.45 0.17
CA ALA A 13 5.98 39.13 0.72
C ALA A 13 5.92 38.10 -0.42
N ILE A 14 7.07 37.57 -0.81
CA ILE A 14 7.16 36.45 -1.75
C ILE A 14 6.81 35.19 -0.97
N LEU A 15 5.58 34.70 -1.14
CA LEU A 15 5.18 33.37 -0.70
C LEU A 15 5.85 32.35 -1.63
N THR A 16 6.95 31.76 -1.21
CA THR A 16 7.53 30.59 -1.86
C THR A 16 6.61 29.39 -1.54
N ALA A 17 5.72 29.03 -2.46
CA ALA A 17 5.04 27.76 -2.42
C ALA A 17 6.12 26.67 -2.61
N GLY A 18 6.54 26.04 -1.50
CA GLY A 18 7.40 24.87 -1.57
C GLY A 18 6.68 23.79 -2.37
N ALA A 19 7.24 23.38 -3.52
CA ALA A 19 6.75 22.22 -4.23
C ALA A 19 6.85 21.01 -3.29
N ALA A 20 5.73 20.32 -3.06
CA ALA A 20 5.75 19.05 -2.34
C ALA A 20 6.68 18.11 -3.11
N GLN A 21 7.74 17.65 -2.47
CA GLN A 21 8.69 16.73 -3.09
C GLN A 21 8.13 15.32 -2.98
N ALA A 22 8.27 14.54 -4.05
CA ALA A 22 7.90 13.14 -4.04
C ALA A 22 8.66 12.39 -2.94
N GLU A 23 7.96 11.65 -2.12
CA GLU A 23 8.51 10.80 -1.06
C GLU A 23 8.23 9.35 -1.40
N ILE A 24 9.17 8.46 -1.12
CA ILE A 24 8.98 7.02 -1.21
C ILE A 24 8.71 6.49 0.20
N ILE A 25 7.56 5.89 0.38
CA ILE A 25 7.16 5.26 1.65
C ILE A 25 7.21 3.75 1.47
N HIS A 26 7.97 3.08 2.34
CA HIS A 26 8.14 1.63 2.31
C HIS A 26 7.12 0.93 3.20
N PHE A 27 6.66 -0.23 2.72
CA PHE A 27 5.74 -1.12 3.42
C PHE A 27 6.26 -2.55 3.38
N SER A 28 5.95 -3.32 4.40
CA SER A 28 6.20 -4.75 4.44
C SER A 28 5.01 -5.51 5.03
N ALA A 29 4.94 -6.81 4.71
CA ALA A 29 4.02 -7.73 5.34
C ALA A 29 4.63 -9.13 5.40
N THR A 30 4.33 -9.86 6.46
CA THR A 30 4.52 -11.32 6.54
C THR A 30 3.18 -11.97 6.31
N LEU A 31 3.11 -12.95 5.40
CA LEU A 31 1.88 -13.64 5.05
C LEU A 31 1.84 -15.01 5.72
N THR A 32 0.77 -15.31 6.42
CA THR A 32 0.53 -16.59 7.10
C THR A 32 -0.94 -17.02 6.98
N GLY A 33 -1.22 -18.31 7.14
CA GLY A 33 -2.58 -18.81 7.22
C GLY A 33 -3.30 -18.38 8.51
N ALA A 34 -2.55 -18.12 9.58
CA ALA A 34 -3.09 -17.65 10.84
C ALA A 34 -3.69 -16.23 10.77
N ASP A 35 -3.21 -15.43 9.83
CA ASP A 35 -3.69 -14.05 9.61
C ASP A 35 -4.91 -13.97 8.67
N GLU A 36 -5.29 -15.09 8.05
CA GLU A 36 -6.54 -15.17 7.26
C GLU A 36 -7.80 -15.06 8.13
N VAL A 37 -8.89 -14.66 7.52
CA VAL A 37 -10.19 -14.55 8.19
C VAL A 37 -11.27 -15.29 7.38
N PRO A 38 -11.69 -16.48 7.87
CA PRO A 38 -11.22 -17.19 9.06
C PRO A 38 -9.78 -17.70 8.91
N ALA A 39 -9.06 -17.80 10.04
CA ALA A 39 -7.73 -18.38 10.09
C ALA A 39 -7.74 -19.85 9.61
N ASN A 40 -6.66 -20.28 8.98
CA ASN A 40 -6.45 -21.66 8.56
C ASN A 40 -5.10 -22.20 9.06
N SER A 41 -4.91 -23.52 8.91
CA SER A 41 -3.70 -24.22 9.38
C SER A 41 -2.63 -24.39 8.30
N SER A 42 -2.69 -23.63 7.21
CA SER A 42 -1.68 -23.71 6.15
C SER A 42 -0.27 -23.48 6.70
N GLN A 43 0.67 -24.25 6.20
CA GLN A 43 2.10 -24.08 6.48
C GLN A 43 2.75 -23.07 5.50
N GLY A 44 1.97 -22.56 4.56
CA GLY A 44 2.40 -21.54 3.61
C GLY A 44 2.86 -20.27 4.32
N LYS A 45 3.92 -19.68 3.81
CA LYS A 45 4.49 -18.42 4.32
C LYS A 45 4.92 -17.55 3.16
N GLY A 46 4.74 -16.24 3.33
CA GLY A 46 5.19 -15.27 2.36
C GLY A 46 5.70 -13.99 2.99
N VAL A 47 6.39 -13.22 2.18
CA VAL A 47 6.86 -11.86 2.51
C VAL A 47 6.51 -10.93 1.37
N LEU A 48 6.07 -9.73 1.73
CA LEU A 48 5.76 -8.66 0.79
C LEU A 48 6.63 -7.46 1.13
N SER A 49 7.18 -6.81 0.10
CA SER A 49 7.72 -5.46 0.18
C SER A 49 7.01 -4.58 -0.85
N ALA A 50 6.72 -3.35 -0.49
CA ALA A 50 6.11 -2.38 -1.39
C ALA A 50 6.63 -0.97 -1.13
N GLU A 51 6.57 -0.15 -2.18
CA GLU A 51 6.99 1.24 -2.19
C GLU A 51 5.88 2.10 -2.78
N LEU A 52 5.41 3.08 -2.03
CA LEU A 52 4.47 4.09 -2.50
C LEU A 52 5.20 5.39 -2.79
N GLU A 53 5.18 5.81 -4.05
CA GLU A 53 5.56 7.16 -4.44
C GLU A 53 4.36 8.09 -4.18
N THR A 54 4.56 9.13 -3.36
CA THR A 54 3.43 9.90 -2.77
C THR A 54 2.86 10.98 -3.67
N GLN A 55 3.55 11.40 -4.72
CA GLN A 55 3.08 12.47 -5.60
C GLN A 55 2.12 11.94 -6.69
N GLN A 56 2.46 10.80 -7.28
CA GLN A 56 1.65 10.15 -8.30
C GLN A 56 0.86 8.96 -7.78
N HIS A 57 1.04 8.60 -6.51
CA HIS A 57 0.45 7.43 -5.86
C HIS A 57 0.75 6.12 -6.61
N THR A 58 1.97 5.98 -7.11
CA THR A 58 2.41 4.74 -7.75
C THR A 58 2.88 3.76 -6.67
N LEU A 59 2.25 2.59 -6.61
CA LEU A 59 2.62 1.48 -5.74
C LEU A 59 3.38 0.43 -6.54
N ALA A 60 4.67 0.24 -6.23
CA ALA A 60 5.47 -0.88 -6.71
C ALA A 60 5.56 -1.94 -5.61
N PHE A 61 5.52 -3.24 -5.97
CA PHE A 61 5.51 -4.31 -4.99
C PHE A 61 6.20 -5.58 -5.48
N ARG A 62 6.68 -6.36 -4.51
CA ARG A 62 7.19 -7.72 -4.66
C ARG A 62 6.61 -8.61 -3.57
N VAL A 63 6.24 -9.83 -3.95
CA VAL A 63 5.79 -10.85 -3.01
C VAL A 63 6.47 -12.18 -3.34
N SER A 64 6.99 -12.83 -2.33
CA SER A 64 7.52 -14.20 -2.45
C SER A 64 6.87 -15.08 -1.40
N TYR A 65 6.53 -16.30 -1.77
CA TYR A 65 5.92 -17.26 -0.85
C TYR A 65 6.36 -18.68 -1.18
N THR A 66 6.20 -19.56 -0.20
CA THR A 66 6.46 -21.01 -0.30
C THR A 66 5.45 -21.79 0.53
N GLY A 67 5.35 -23.10 0.28
CA GLY A 67 4.62 -24.00 1.15
C GLY A 67 3.09 -23.92 1.05
N LEU A 68 2.55 -23.38 -0.04
CA LEU A 68 1.10 -23.44 -0.29
C LEU A 68 0.62 -24.89 -0.51
N SER A 69 -0.65 -25.12 -0.23
CA SER A 69 -1.31 -26.44 -0.43
C SER A 69 -1.44 -26.87 -1.89
N GLY A 70 -1.26 -25.97 -2.82
CA GLY A 70 -1.34 -26.17 -4.26
C GLY A 70 -0.97 -24.93 -5.04
N PRO A 71 -1.12 -24.94 -6.38
CA PRO A 71 -0.87 -23.76 -7.19
C PRO A 71 -1.74 -22.56 -6.75
N PRO A 72 -1.22 -21.35 -6.81
CA PRO A 72 -2.01 -20.16 -6.54
C PRO A 72 -3.08 -19.99 -7.62
N THR A 73 -4.27 -19.56 -7.22
CA THR A 73 -5.37 -19.28 -8.15
C THR A 73 -5.56 -17.78 -8.36
N MET A 74 -5.33 -16.99 -7.32
CA MET A 74 -5.47 -15.53 -7.33
C MET A 74 -4.57 -14.92 -6.25
N ALA A 75 -4.25 -13.64 -6.41
CA ALA A 75 -3.63 -12.82 -5.37
C ALA A 75 -4.13 -11.38 -5.48
N HIS A 76 -4.38 -10.74 -4.34
CA HIS A 76 -4.97 -9.40 -4.29
C HIS A 76 -4.44 -8.58 -3.14
N PHE A 77 -4.42 -7.25 -3.35
CA PHE A 77 -4.51 -6.31 -2.24
C PHE A 77 -5.98 -6.05 -1.93
N HIS A 78 -6.30 -5.94 -0.67
CA HIS A 78 -7.63 -5.67 -0.13
C HIS A 78 -7.59 -4.49 0.82
N GLY A 79 -8.70 -3.76 0.93
CA GLY A 79 -8.86 -2.65 1.86
C GLY A 79 -10.10 -1.82 1.60
N PRO A 80 -10.46 -0.93 2.54
CA PRO A 80 -9.86 -0.80 3.87
C PRO A 80 -10.41 -1.84 4.87
N ALA A 81 -9.53 -2.44 5.65
CA ALA A 81 -9.87 -3.29 6.77
C ALA A 81 -8.74 -3.33 7.81
N ALA A 82 -9.09 -3.34 9.09
CA ALA A 82 -8.16 -3.63 10.16
C ALA A 82 -7.78 -5.13 10.16
N PRO A 83 -6.67 -5.52 10.82
CA PRO A 83 -6.38 -6.93 11.07
C PRO A 83 -7.57 -7.65 11.69
N GLY A 84 -7.88 -8.87 11.22
CA GLY A 84 -9.04 -9.63 11.69
C GLY A 84 -10.37 -9.30 11.01
N ALA A 85 -10.41 -8.38 10.06
CA ALA A 85 -11.57 -8.06 9.24
C ALA A 85 -11.29 -8.27 7.76
N ASN A 86 -12.33 -8.57 6.97
CA ASN A 86 -12.25 -8.71 5.53
C ASN A 86 -12.70 -7.44 4.81
N ALA A 87 -12.11 -7.18 3.65
CA ALA A 87 -12.49 -6.12 2.73
C ALA A 87 -12.48 -6.63 1.28
N PRO A 88 -13.13 -5.94 0.34
CA PRO A 88 -13.07 -6.27 -1.08
C PRO A 88 -11.64 -6.11 -1.64
N PRO A 89 -11.32 -6.81 -2.76
CA PRO A 89 -10.09 -6.55 -3.49
C PRO A 89 -10.08 -5.11 -4.05
N VAL A 90 -8.92 -4.46 -3.97
CA VAL A 90 -8.69 -3.11 -4.53
C VAL A 90 -7.65 -3.13 -5.65
N VAL A 91 -6.71 -4.10 -5.61
CA VAL A 91 -5.75 -4.35 -6.70
C VAL A 91 -5.67 -5.86 -6.94
N VAL A 92 -5.93 -6.26 -8.17
CA VAL A 92 -5.81 -7.65 -8.63
C VAL A 92 -4.45 -7.86 -9.26
N VAL A 93 -3.75 -8.90 -8.83
CA VAL A 93 -2.47 -9.31 -9.42
C VAL A 93 -2.73 -10.19 -10.63
N SER A 94 -2.13 -9.87 -11.77
CA SER A 94 -2.36 -10.58 -13.05
C SER A 94 -1.76 -11.98 -13.08
N ASP A 95 -0.62 -12.20 -12.41
CA ASP A 95 0.03 -13.50 -12.25
C ASP A 95 0.35 -13.72 -10.77
N PRO A 96 -0.37 -14.63 -10.09
CA PRO A 96 -0.16 -14.89 -8.67
C PRO A 96 1.04 -15.79 -8.38
N THR A 97 1.79 -16.24 -9.38
CA THR A 97 2.92 -17.16 -9.21
C THR A 97 4.12 -16.46 -8.56
N SER A 98 4.66 -17.06 -7.49
CA SER A 98 5.85 -16.54 -6.80
C SER A 98 7.14 -16.73 -7.64
N PRO A 99 8.01 -15.71 -7.74
CA PRO A 99 7.90 -14.38 -7.15
C PRO A 99 6.95 -13.46 -7.95
N ILE A 100 6.05 -12.78 -7.25
CA ILE A 100 5.16 -11.79 -7.84
C ILE A 100 5.91 -10.44 -7.89
N GLY A 101 5.72 -9.70 -8.96
CA GLY A 101 6.18 -8.32 -9.08
C GLY A 101 5.21 -7.50 -9.89
N GLY A 102 5.03 -6.24 -9.50
CA GLY A 102 4.13 -5.35 -10.22
C GLY A 102 4.20 -3.91 -9.74
N ALA A 103 3.53 -3.06 -10.49
CA ALA A 103 3.29 -1.67 -10.12
C ALA A 103 1.90 -1.25 -10.60
N THR A 104 1.26 -0.40 -9.83
CA THR A 104 -0.06 0.16 -10.15
C THR A 104 -0.18 1.57 -9.61
N GLN A 105 -1.02 2.36 -10.25
CA GLN A 105 -1.37 3.69 -9.75
C GLN A 105 -2.62 3.58 -8.87
N LEU A 106 -2.54 4.15 -7.68
CA LEU A 106 -3.64 4.21 -6.73
C LEU A 106 -4.44 5.49 -6.91
N THR A 107 -5.72 5.44 -6.54
CA THR A 107 -6.50 6.67 -6.30
C THR A 107 -6.05 7.33 -5.00
N ASP A 108 -6.41 8.60 -4.81
CA ASP A 108 -6.12 9.34 -3.57
C ASP A 108 -6.69 8.61 -2.34
N ALA A 109 -7.91 8.07 -2.45
CA ALA A 109 -8.55 7.31 -1.37
C ALA A 109 -7.79 6.00 -1.07
N GLN A 110 -7.36 5.28 -2.10
CA GLN A 110 -6.58 4.05 -1.94
C GLN A 110 -5.21 4.31 -1.30
N ALA A 111 -4.53 5.38 -1.71
CA ALA A 111 -3.26 5.79 -1.09
C ALA A 111 -3.46 6.18 0.38
N ALA A 112 -4.53 6.91 0.71
CA ALA A 112 -4.87 7.26 2.08
C ALA A 112 -5.15 6.03 2.95
N ASP A 113 -5.90 5.05 2.45
CA ASP A 113 -6.19 3.79 3.15
C ASP A 113 -4.93 2.95 3.38
N LEU A 114 -4.04 2.88 2.38
CA LEU A 114 -2.75 2.21 2.53
C LEU A 114 -1.89 2.89 3.60
N LEU A 115 -1.78 4.22 3.57
CA LEU A 115 -1.04 5.00 4.55
C LEU A 115 -1.62 4.88 5.97
N ALA A 116 -2.93 4.68 6.09
CA ALA A 116 -3.62 4.43 7.35
C ALA A 116 -3.40 3.01 7.90
N GLY A 117 -2.71 2.12 7.15
CA GLY A 117 -2.44 0.74 7.57
C GLY A 117 -3.63 -0.20 7.44
N THR A 118 -4.62 0.14 6.62
CA THR A 118 -5.86 -0.63 6.44
C THR A 118 -5.85 -1.53 5.21
N TRP A 119 -4.70 -1.78 4.62
CA TRP A 119 -4.56 -2.71 3.52
C TRP A 119 -3.91 -4.03 3.95
N TYR A 120 -4.35 -5.13 3.32
CA TYR A 120 -3.70 -6.43 3.41
C TYR A 120 -3.53 -7.06 2.04
N PHE A 121 -2.64 -8.02 1.95
CA PHE A 121 -2.41 -8.84 0.77
C PHE A 121 -2.70 -10.29 1.09
N ASN A 122 -3.32 -11.03 0.17
CA ASN A 122 -3.47 -12.47 0.31
C ASN A 122 -3.27 -13.22 -1.00
N VAL A 123 -2.97 -14.51 -0.86
CA VAL A 123 -2.84 -15.48 -1.96
C VAL A 123 -3.86 -16.58 -1.75
N HIS A 124 -4.59 -16.90 -2.81
CA HIS A 124 -5.64 -17.91 -2.82
C HIS A 124 -5.17 -19.20 -3.49
N THR A 125 -5.72 -20.31 -3.06
CA THR A 125 -5.53 -21.63 -3.69
C THR A 125 -6.89 -22.33 -3.85
N GLN A 126 -6.91 -23.44 -4.57
CA GLN A 126 -8.13 -24.23 -4.71
C GLN A 126 -8.64 -24.77 -3.37
N ALA A 127 -7.72 -25.15 -2.46
CA ALA A 127 -8.08 -25.64 -1.13
C ALA A 127 -8.57 -24.51 -0.20
N ASN A 128 -8.12 -23.28 -0.46
CA ASN A 128 -8.47 -22.09 0.33
C ASN A 128 -8.91 -20.97 -0.63
N PRO A 129 -10.13 -21.07 -1.20
CA PRO A 129 -10.59 -20.09 -2.19
C PRO A 129 -10.84 -18.70 -1.63
N GLY A 130 -11.02 -18.57 -0.33
CA GLY A 130 -11.11 -17.28 0.40
C GLY A 130 -9.77 -16.66 0.76
N GLY A 131 -8.66 -17.40 0.56
CA GLY A 131 -7.30 -17.01 0.89
C GLY A 131 -6.59 -18.08 1.72
N GLU A 132 -5.35 -18.39 1.37
CA GLU A 132 -4.53 -19.36 2.10
C GLU A 132 -3.53 -18.69 3.02
N ILE A 133 -2.88 -17.62 2.56
CA ILE A 133 -1.96 -16.82 3.36
C ILE A 133 -2.26 -15.33 3.20
N ARG A 134 -2.20 -14.60 4.29
CA ARG A 134 -2.53 -13.17 4.37
C ARG A 134 -1.54 -12.42 5.24
N GLY A 135 -1.29 -11.16 4.94
CA GLY A 135 -0.53 -10.24 5.78
C GLY A 135 -1.00 -8.81 5.66
N GLN A 136 -1.14 -8.12 6.80
CA GLN A 136 -1.43 -6.70 6.85
C GLN A 136 -0.17 -5.91 6.47
N LEU A 137 -0.31 -4.93 5.56
CA LEU A 137 0.79 -4.05 5.21
C LEU A 137 1.08 -3.08 6.35
N LYS A 138 2.35 -2.97 6.71
CA LYS A 138 2.85 -2.07 7.75
C LYS A 138 3.86 -1.13 7.13
N ARG A 139 3.74 0.17 7.42
CA ARG A 139 4.75 1.16 7.05
C ARG A 139 6.04 0.86 7.80
N GLU A 140 7.15 0.90 7.08
CA GLU A 140 8.49 0.83 7.66
C GLU A 140 8.93 2.22 8.12
N ASN A 141 9.66 2.26 9.24
CA ASN A 141 10.18 3.52 9.81
C ASN A 141 11.52 3.92 9.18
#